data_1f6ab1f2f9ee1f6ff8e88273d24cfd70
#
_entry.id   1f6ab1f2f9ee1f6ff8e88273d24cfd70
#
_cell.length_a   1.000
_cell.length_b   1.000
_cell.length_c   1.000
_cell.angle_alpha   90.00
_cell.angle_beta   90.00
_cell.angle_gamma   90.00
#
_symmetry.space_group_name_H-M   'P 1'
#
loop_
_entity.id
_entity.type
_entity.pdbx_description
1 polymer ?
#
loop_
_entity_poly.entity_id
_entity_poly.type
_entity_poly.pdbx_seq_one_letter_code
_entity_poly.pdbx_strand_id
1 'polypeptide(L)'
;MGDAMRLAIVDDHELVREGLSALIAGQADGMIEVVYSGVSVEEALACRPSVALLDVDLGPGTAPVGARAAQLTDQGVGVLLISAFDDGAAVRSGLASGALGFVAKRVSYETLADALLTVARGELYLSVDLAAILATANDAPDLSPRELDALRLYASGLKLSAVAHRMGISPHTAKEYLDRVRGKYAQVGRPARTRTELYAAASKDGLLDD
;
A
#
# COMPACT_ATOMS: atom_id res chain seq x y z
N MET A 1 -4.33 36.11 3.44
CA MET A 1 -4.66 34.86 4.12
C MET A 1 -4.76 33.82 3.01
N GLY A 2 -3.87 32.82 3.02
CA GLY A 2 -3.97 31.70 2.05
C GLY A 2 -5.21 30.88 2.37
N ASP A 3 -5.84 30.31 1.34
CA ASP A 3 -6.96 29.39 1.54
C ASP A 3 -6.50 28.20 2.40
N ALA A 4 -7.36 27.75 3.33
CA ALA A 4 -7.08 26.55 4.13
C ALA A 4 -6.89 25.32 3.21
N MET A 5 -5.95 24.45 3.56
CA MET A 5 -5.74 23.18 2.87
C MET A 5 -6.99 22.30 3.06
N ARG A 6 -7.63 21.89 1.96
CA ARG A 6 -8.81 21.04 1.96
C ARG A 6 -8.38 19.56 2.02
N LEU A 7 -8.63 18.92 3.14
CA LEU A 7 -8.22 17.53 3.39
C LEU A 7 -9.38 16.56 3.27
N ALA A 8 -9.22 15.51 2.50
CA ALA A 8 -10.05 14.31 2.55
C ALA A 8 -9.37 13.22 3.40
N ILE A 9 -10.11 12.59 4.30
CA ILE A 9 -9.67 11.41 5.07
C ILE A 9 -10.42 10.20 4.52
N VAL A 10 -9.69 9.24 3.96
CA VAL A 10 -10.24 8.00 3.39
C VAL A 10 -9.68 6.82 4.18
N ASP A 11 -10.48 6.26 5.08
CA ASP A 11 -10.09 5.19 6.01
C ASP A 11 -11.35 4.39 6.38
N ASP A 12 -11.30 3.07 6.52
CA ASP A 12 -12.46 2.25 6.89
C ASP A 12 -12.72 2.21 8.40
N HIS A 13 -11.73 2.61 9.20
CA HIS A 13 -11.82 2.65 10.66
C HIS A 13 -12.45 3.96 11.15
N GLU A 14 -13.73 3.92 11.56
CA GLU A 14 -14.48 5.09 12.02
C GLU A 14 -13.80 5.85 13.16
N LEU A 15 -13.28 5.13 14.17
CA LEU A 15 -12.58 5.75 15.31
C LEU A 15 -11.30 6.50 14.88
N VAL A 16 -10.60 6.01 13.84
CA VAL A 16 -9.42 6.67 13.30
C VAL A 16 -9.83 7.97 12.60
N ARG A 17 -10.88 7.93 11.77
CA ARG A 17 -11.39 9.12 11.07
C ARG A 17 -11.87 10.19 12.05
N GLU A 18 -12.64 9.81 13.06
CA GLU A 18 -13.13 10.74 14.09
C GLU A 18 -11.99 11.32 14.90
N GLY A 19 -11.04 10.49 15.32
CA GLY A 19 -9.85 10.91 16.07
C GLY A 19 -9.00 11.90 15.28
N LEU A 20 -8.71 11.61 14.00
CA LEU A 20 -7.95 12.50 13.12
C LEU A 20 -8.70 13.82 12.86
N SER A 21 -10.00 13.76 12.60
CA SER A 21 -10.82 14.95 12.37
C SER A 21 -10.86 15.86 13.59
N ALA A 22 -11.05 15.29 14.79
CA ALA A 22 -11.05 16.05 16.04
C ALA A 22 -9.66 16.65 16.35
N LEU A 23 -8.59 15.88 16.11
CA LEU A 23 -7.22 16.32 16.34
C LEU A 23 -6.86 17.50 15.43
N ILE A 24 -7.21 17.40 14.14
CA ILE A 24 -6.98 18.47 13.16
C ILE A 24 -7.79 19.71 13.52
N ALA A 25 -9.09 19.56 13.83
CA ALA A 25 -9.94 20.67 14.22
C ALA A 25 -9.44 21.41 15.46
N GLY A 26 -8.84 20.67 16.41
CA GLY A 26 -8.32 21.24 17.67
C GLY A 26 -6.95 21.92 17.57
N GLN A 27 -6.15 21.60 16.54
CA GLN A 27 -4.74 22.02 16.49
C GLN A 27 -4.31 22.72 15.19
N ALA A 28 -5.14 22.70 14.15
CA ALA A 28 -4.74 23.22 12.83
C ALA A 28 -4.87 24.76 12.70
N ASP A 29 -5.36 25.47 13.71
CA ASP A 29 -5.56 26.93 13.70
C ASP A 29 -6.18 27.47 12.38
N GLY A 30 -7.08 26.69 11.78
CA GLY A 30 -7.72 27.01 10.49
C GLY A 30 -6.86 26.80 9.24
N MET A 31 -5.65 26.25 9.35
CA MET A 31 -4.80 25.97 8.19
C MET A 31 -5.22 24.71 7.42
N ILE A 32 -5.90 23.78 8.07
CA ILE A 32 -6.37 22.52 7.49
C ILE A 32 -7.89 22.41 7.74
N GLU A 33 -8.65 22.23 6.67
CA GLU A 33 -10.08 21.98 6.71
C GLU A 33 -10.37 20.54 6.28
N VAL A 34 -10.96 19.72 7.12
CA VAL A 34 -11.43 18.39 6.74
C VAL A 34 -12.72 18.52 5.97
N VAL A 35 -12.65 18.31 4.65
CA VAL A 35 -13.83 18.46 3.73
C VAL A 35 -14.52 17.13 3.47
N TYR A 36 -13.87 16.00 3.77
CA TYR A 36 -14.43 14.65 3.65
C TYR A 36 -13.81 13.73 4.71
N SER A 37 -14.61 12.86 5.27
CA SER A 37 -14.17 11.80 6.18
C SER A 37 -15.06 10.56 5.95
N GLY A 38 -14.53 9.55 5.26
CA GLY A 38 -15.30 8.36 4.87
C GLY A 38 -14.43 7.29 4.22
N VAL A 39 -15.07 6.39 3.46
CA VAL A 39 -14.41 5.21 2.86
C VAL A 39 -14.30 5.27 1.33
N SER A 40 -15.03 6.20 0.69
CA SER A 40 -15.13 6.28 -0.78
C SER A 40 -14.22 7.37 -1.35
N VAL A 41 -13.36 6.98 -2.30
CA VAL A 41 -12.52 7.90 -3.07
C VAL A 41 -13.38 8.81 -3.96
N GLU A 42 -14.46 8.28 -4.54
CA GLU A 42 -15.37 9.01 -5.41
C GLU A 42 -16.06 10.15 -4.66
N GLU A 43 -16.56 9.86 -3.44
CA GLU A 43 -17.20 10.89 -2.59
C GLU A 43 -16.18 11.93 -2.12
N ALA A 44 -14.96 11.48 -1.79
CA ALA A 44 -13.86 12.38 -1.44
C ALA A 44 -13.57 13.36 -2.57
N LEU A 45 -13.45 12.89 -3.82
CA LEU A 45 -13.24 13.72 -5.00
C LEU A 45 -14.38 14.73 -5.25
N ALA A 46 -15.63 14.33 -4.98
CA ALA A 46 -16.79 15.25 -5.10
C ALA A 46 -16.66 16.46 -4.16
N CYS A 47 -15.96 16.31 -3.03
CA CYS A 47 -15.67 17.40 -2.08
C CYS A 47 -14.50 18.30 -2.52
N ARG A 48 -13.84 18.02 -3.65
CA ARG A 48 -12.71 18.78 -4.21
C ARG A 48 -11.59 19.03 -3.18
N PRO A 49 -10.98 18.00 -2.60
CA PRO A 49 -9.86 18.16 -1.70
C PRO A 49 -8.60 18.60 -2.46
N SER A 50 -7.69 19.30 -1.79
CA SER A 50 -6.34 19.55 -2.30
C SER A 50 -5.37 18.43 -1.90
N VAL A 51 -5.65 17.78 -0.76
CA VAL A 51 -4.87 16.64 -0.24
C VAL A 51 -5.82 15.54 0.22
N ALA A 52 -5.43 14.29 0.02
CA ALA A 52 -6.08 13.12 0.58
C ALA A 52 -5.12 12.35 1.49
N LEU A 53 -5.55 12.07 2.71
CA LEU A 53 -4.97 11.08 3.60
C LEU A 53 -5.66 9.74 3.31
N LEU A 54 -4.95 8.82 2.66
CA LEU A 54 -5.51 7.57 2.14
C LEU A 54 -4.98 6.37 2.93
N ASP A 55 -5.88 5.64 3.59
CA ASP A 55 -5.50 4.37 4.19
C ASP A 55 -5.08 3.36 3.12
N VAL A 56 -3.98 2.68 3.40
CA VAL A 56 -3.45 1.62 2.54
C VAL A 56 -4.43 0.45 2.46
N ASP A 57 -5.07 0.09 3.57
CA ASP A 57 -6.07 -0.99 3.65
C ASP A 57 -7.46 -0.43 3.97
N LEU A 58 -8.41 -0.58 3.05
CA LEU A 58 -9.83 -0.23 3.23
C LEU A 58 -10.72 -1.48 3.33
N GLY A 59 -10.12 -2.62 3.67
CA GLY A 59 -10.84 -3.88 3.83
C GLY A 59 -11.14 -4.61 2.52
N PRO A 60 -11.71 -5.83 2.64
CA PRO A 60 -11.94 -6.73 1.52
C PRO A 60 -12.96 -6.16 0.52
N GLY A 61 -12.71 -6.40 -0.76
CA GLY A 61 -13.59 -5.97 -1.86
C GLY A 61 -13.34 -4.53 -2.34
N THR A 62 -12.38 -3.80 -1.76
CA THR A 62 -11.96 -2.48 -2.24
C THR A 62 -10.89 -2.61 -3.33
N ALA A 63 -10.78 -1.60 -4.20
CA ALA A 63 -9.73 -1.55 -5.20
C ALA A 63 -8.34 -1.46 -4.51
N PRO A 64 -7.27 -2.02 -5.11
CA PRO A 64 -5.92 -1.89 -4.58
C PRO A 64 -5.52 -0.43 -4.34
N VAL A 65 -4.68 -0.18 -3.33
CA VAL A 65 -4.26 1.19 -2.97
C VAL A 65 -3.64 1.96 -4.13
N GLY A 66 -2.88 1.30 -5.01
CA GLY A 66 -2.34 1.93 -6.22
C GLY A 66 -3.42 2.48 -7.15
N ALA A 67 -4.51 1.73 -7.38
CA ALA A 67 -5.62 2.20 -8.21
C ALA A 67 -6.36 3.39 -7.55
N ARG A 68 -6.55 3.34 -6.23
CA ARG A 68 -7.18 4.42 -5.46
C ARG A 68 -6.31 5.68 -5.44
N ALA A 69 -5.00 5.52 -5.28
CA ALA A 69 -4.04 6.62 -5.34
C ALA A 69 -4.03 7.27 -6.73
N ALA A 70 -3.98 6.46 -7.82
CA ALA A 70 -4.04 6.96 -9.19
C ALA A 70 -5.32 7.78 -9.44
N GLN A 71 -6.47 7.29 -8.99
CA GLN A 71 -7.76 7.99 -9.14
C GLN A 71 -7.75 9.40 -8.50
N LEU A 72 -7.08 9.56 -7.37
CA LEU A 72 -6.91 10.86 -6.70
C LEU A 72 -5.88 11.74 -7.42
N THR A 73 -4.71 11.18 -7.73
CA THR A 73 -3.61 11.93 -8.35
C THR A 73 -3.92 12.38 -9.77
N ASP A 74 -4.70 11.61 -10.55
CA ASP A 74 -5.19 11.99 -11.88
C ASP A 74 -6.11 13.23 -11.85
N GLN A 75 -6.71 13.54 -10.69
CA GLN A 75 -7.49 14.75 -10.46
C GLN A 75 -6.70 15.89 -9.81
N GLY A 76 -5.37 15.73 -9.69
CA GLY A 76 -4.49 16.74 -9.12
C GLY A 76 -4.51 16.81 -7.58
N VAL A 77 -5.05 15.79 -6.91
CA VAL A 77 -5.07 15.70 -5.44
C VAL A 77 -3.74 15.16 -4.95
N GLY A 78 -3.07 15.84 -4.02
CA GLY A 78 -1.89 15.33 -3.34
C GLY A 78 -2.26 14.16 -2.43
N VAL A 79 -1.57 13.01 -2.54
CA VAL A 79 -1.91 11.82 -1.75
C VAL A 79 -0.82 11.52 -0.74
N LEU A 80 -1.19 11.50 0.55
CA LEU A 80 -0.40 10.96 1.65
C LEU A 80 -0.99 9.63 2.08
N LEU A 81 -0.19 8.56 2.02
CA LEU A 81 -0.61 7.25 2.49
C LEU A 81 -0.50 7.15 4.01
N ILE A 82 -1.42 6.42 4.64
CA ILE A 82 -1.39 6.13 6.07
C ILE A 82 -1.69 4.64 6.31
N SER A 83 -1.01 4.00 7.27
CA SER A 83 -1.29 2.61 7.65
C SER A 83 -0.96 2.33 9.11
N ALA A 84 -1.66 1.38 9.71
CA ALA A 84 -1.33 0.81 11.02
C ALA A 84 -0.18 -0.21 10.94
N PHE A 85 0.02 -0.83 9.78
CA PHE A 85 0.98 -1.91 9.55
C PHE A 85 1.99 -1.51 8.47
N ASP A 86 3.19 -2.10 8.54
CA ASP A 86 4.25 -1.91 7.55
C ASP A 86 4.02 -2.82 6.31
N ASP A 87 2.90 -2.60 5.59
CA ASP A 87 2.70 -3.21 4.28
C ASP A 87 3.51 -2.46 3.22
N GLY A 88 4.80 -2.77 3.18
CA GLY A 88 5.73 -2.12 2.27
C GLY A 88 5.38 -2.30 0.79
N ALA A 89 4.71 -3.39 0.41
CA ALA A 89 4.30 -3.62 -0.97
C ALA A 89 3.16 -2.71 -1.39
N ALA A 90 2.13 -2.59 -0.55
CA ALA A 90 1.01 -1.71 -0.81
C ALA A 90 1.44 -0.23 -0.80
N VAL A 91 2.32 0.17 0.15
CA VAL A 91 2.90 1.53 0.16
C VAL A 91 3.66 1.81 -1.14
N ARG A 92 4.52 0.89 -1.60
CA ARG A 92 5.24 1.04 -2.88
C ARG A 92 4.29 1.15 -4.07
N SER A 93 3.22 0.36 -4.10
CA SER A 93 2.18 0.44 -5.14
C SER A 93 1.52 1.81 -5.17
N GLY A 94 1.16 2.36 -4.03
CA GLY A 94 0.59 3.70 -3.93
C GLY A 94 1.56 4.80 -4.38
N LEU A 95 2.85 4.71 -3.99
CA LEU A 95 3.89 5.65 -4.46
C LEU A 95 4.12 5.57 -5.96
N ALA A 96 4.18 4.35 -6.53
CA ALA A 96 4.28 4.15 -7.98
C ALA A 96 3.10 4.74 -8.75
N SER A 97 1.95 4.93 -8.08
CA SER A 97 0.73 5.54 -8.61
C SER A 97 0.60 7.04 -8.27
N GLY A 98 1.70 7.68 -7.85
CA GLY A 98 1.78 9.13 -7.66
C GLY A 98 1.53 9.63 -6.24
N ALA A 99 1.37 8.76 -5.23
CA ALA A 99 1.34 9.22 -3.84
C ALA A 99 2.67 9.89 -3.46
N LEU A 100 2.60 10.96 -2.67
CA LEU A 100 3.74 11.82 -2.33
C LEU A 100 4.33 11.53 -0.96
N GLY A 101 3.89 10.50 -0.26
CA GLY A 101 4.47 10.13 1.02
C GLY A 101 3.70 9.05 1.74
N PHE A 102 4.26 8.66 2.89
CA PHE A 102 3.67 7.67 3.79
C PHE A 102 3.95 8.05 5.24
N VAL A 103 2.95 7.86 6.10
CA VAL A 103 3.08 7.95 7.56
C VAL A 103 2.40 6.76 8.23
N ALA A 104 2.94 6.29 9.35
CA ALA A 104 2.28 5.29 10.18
C ALA A 104 1.15 5.94 11.01
N LYS A 105 0.05 5.21 11.28
CA LYS A 105 -1.06 5.70 12.13
C LYS A 105 -0.64 6.05 13.58
N ARG A 106 0.60 5.72 13.98
CA ARG A 106 1.19 5.99 15.31
C ARG A 106 1.98 7.30 15.42
N VAL A 107 2.07 8.09 14.34
CA VAL A 107 2.84 9.36 14.38
C VAL A 107 2.15 10.43 15.21
N SER A 108 2.92 11.42 15.67
CA SER A 108 2.36 12.60 16.34
C SER A 108 1.59 13.50 15.38
N TYR A 109 0.75 14.37 15.92
CA TYR A 109 0.03 15.37 15.11
C TYR A 109 0.99 16.26 14.33
N GLU A 110 2.07 16.72 14.97
CA GLU A 110 3.06 17.59 14.34
C GLU A 110 3.70 16.92 13.13
N THR A 111 4.01 15.61 13.22
CA THR A 111 4.55 14.83 12.12
C THR A 111 3.52 14.69 11.00
N LEU A 112 2.26 14.41 11.33
CA LEU A 112 1.18 14.31 10.35
C LEU A 112 0.92 15.64 9.64
N ALA A 113 0.87 16.75 10.40
CA ALA A 113 0.64 18.08 9.86
C ALA A 113 1.77 18.50 8.91
N ASP A 114 3.04 18.27 9.28
CA ASP A 114 4.20 18.54 8.42
C ASP A 114 4.14 17.71 7.13
N ALA A 115 3.79 16.43 7.22
CA ALA A 115 3.62 15.56 6.05
C ALA A 115 2.51 16.06 5.12
N LEU A 116 1.34 16.42 5.67
CA LEU A 116 0.21 16.94 4.91
C LEU A 116 0.56 18.27 4.21
N LEU A 117 1.22 19.19 4.91
CA LEU A 117 1.65 20.46 4.34
C LEU A 117 2.73 20.28 3.25
N THR A 118 3.61 19.31 3.41
CA THR A 118 4.61 18.94 2.38
C THR A 118 3.93 18.41 1.12
N VAL A 119 2.99 17.49 1.27
CA VAL A 119 2.19 16.93 0.16
C VAL A 119 1.34 18.02 -0.51
N ALA A 120 0.78 18.96 0.26
CA ALA A 120 0.01 20.09 -0.29
C ALA A 120 0.83 20.99 -1.23
N ARG A 121 2.16 21.04 -1.04
CA ARG A 121 3.10 21.77 -1.93
C ARG A 121 3.51 20.94 -3.16
N GLY A 122 3.00 19.70 -3.29
CA GLY A 122 3.43 18.78 -4.35
C GLY A 122 4.81 18.17 -4.10
N GLU A 123 5.33 18.21 -2.88
CA GLU A 123 6.65 17.72 -2.49
C GLU A 123 6.55 16.32 -1.90
N LEU A 124 7.58 15.49 -2.13
CA LEU A 124 7.68 14.17 -1.53
C LEU A 124 8.00 14.28 -0.03
N TYR A 125 7.15 13.70 0.79
CA TYR A 125 7.42 13.54 2.22
C TYR A 125 8.15 12.21 2.49
N LEU A 126 9.44 12.29 2.80
CA LEU A 126 10.30 11.13 3.06
C LEU A 126 10.47 10.91 4.58
N SER A 127 9.60 10.09 5.16
CA SER A 127 9.74 9.64 6.55
C SER A 127 10.81 8.55 6.69
N VAL A 128 11.28 8.32 7.94
CA VAL A 128 12.20 7.21 8.24
C VAL A 128 11.56 5.86 7.89
N ASP A 129 10.26 5.68 8.21
CA ASP A 129 9.50 4.48 7.88
C ASP A 129 9.43 4.29 6.35
N LEU A 130 9.16 5.35 5.59
CA LEU A 130 9.15 5.30 4.13
C LEU A 130 10.53 4.96 3.55
N ALA A 131 11.58 5.58 4.07
CA ALA A 131 12.96 5.28 3.64
C ALA A 131 13.31 3.81 3.88
N ALA A 132 12.91 3.22 5.01
CA ALA A 132 13.09 1.80 5.30
C ALA A 132 12.29 0.91 4.32
N ILE A 133 11.03 1.26 4.01
CA ILE A 133 10.20 0.54 3.03
C ILE A 133 10.84 0.58 1.63
N LEU A 134 11.37 1.72 1.22
CA LEU A 134 12.04 1.87 -0.08
C LEU A 134 13.38 1.12 -0.12
N ALA A 135 14.13 1.09 0.97
CA ALA A 135 15.38 0.35 1.07
C ALA A 135 15.17 -1.17 0.93
N THR A 136 14.04 -1.71 1.45
CA THR A 136 13.70 -3.14 1.31
C THR A 136 13.15 -3.51 -0.07
N ALA A 137 12.90 -2.55 -0.96
CA ALA A 137 12.40 -2.80 -2.32
C ALA A 137 13.39 -3.61 -3.19
N ASN A 138 14.67 -3.63 -2.84
CA ASN A 138 15.70 -4.42 -3.52
C ASN A 138 15.74 -5.89 -3.08
N ASP A 139 14.95 -6.29 -2.07
CA ASP A 139 14.98 -7.64 -1.49
C ASP A 139 13.90 -8.57 -2.07
N ALA A 140 13.03 -8.09 -2.96
CA ALA A 140 12.08 -8.98 -3.65
C ALA A 140 12.82 -9.78 -4.74
N PRO A 141 12.61 -11.11 -4.82
CA PRO A 141 13.26 -11.92 -5.83
C PRO A 141 12.72 -11.57 -7.22
N ASP A 142 13.60 -11.46 -8.22
CA ASP A 142 13.22 -11.29 -9.63
C ASP A 142 12.63 -12.60 -10.18
N LEU A 143 11.31 -12.74 -10.11
CA LEU A 143 10.59 -13.91 -10.58
C LEU A 143 10.15 -13.75 -12.03
N SER A 144 10.41 -14.77 -12.85
CA SER A 144 9.81 -14.82 -14.18
C SER A 144 8.28 -14.97 -14.11
N PRO A 145 7.53 -14.60 -15.16
CA PRO A 145 6.06 -14.73 -15.17
C PRO A 145 5.57 -16.15 -14.79
N ARG A 146 6.25 -17.20 -15.26
CA ARG A 146 5.89 -18.59 -14.93
C ARG A 146 6.19 -18.99 -13.50
N GLU A 147 7.26 -18.46 -12.91
CA GLU A 147 7.58 -18.66 -11.50
C GLU A 147 6.56 -17.93 -10.60
N LEU A 148 6.15 -16.72 -10.99
CA LEU A 148 5.11 -15.96 -10.31
C LEU A 148 3.75 -16.66 -10.37
N ASP A 149 3.33 -17.16 -11.54
CA ASP A 149 2.10 -17.95 -11.69
C ASP A 149 2.10 -19.19 -10.79
N ALA A 150 3.23 -19.93 -10.76
CA ALA A 150 3.37 -21.11 -9.91
C ALA A 150 3.30 -20.75 -8.42
N LEU A 151 3.94 -19.65 -8.02
CA LEU A 151 3.93 -19.13 -6.65
C LEU A 151 2.51 -18.75 -6.22
N ARG A 152 1.78 -17.95 -7.00
CA ARG A 152 0.41 -17.51 -6.72
C ARG A 152 -0.53 -18.69 -6.53
N LEU A 153 -0.54 -19.63 -7.48
CA LEU A 153 -1.37 -20.82 -7.40
C LEU A 153 -1.02 -21.72 -6.20
N TYR A 154 0.25 -21.85 -5.86
CA TYR A 154 0.68 -22.67 -4.73
C TYR A 154 0.39 -21.99 -3.40
N ALA A 155 0.59 -20.69 -3.31
CA ALA A 155 0.31 -19.87 -2.13
C ALA A 155 -1.20 -19.82 -1.80
N SER A 156 -2.07 -19.81 -2.83
CA SER A 156 -3.54 -19.89 -2.64
C SER A 156 -4.04 -21.24 -2.08
N GLY A 157 -3.13 -22.16 -1.72
CA GLY A 157 -3.46 -23.43 -1.07
C GLY A 157 -3.59 -24.63 -2.03
N LEU A 158 -3.42 -24.46 -3.33
CA LEU A 158 -3.52 -25.56 -4.29
C LEU A 158 -2.41 -26.60 -4.07
N LYS A 159 -2.74 -27.88 -4.23
CA LYS A 159 -1.74 -28.96 -4.27
C LYS A 159 -0.91 -28.85 -5.55
N LEU A 160 0.33 -29.34 -5.52
CA LEU A 160 1.26 -29.27 -6.66
C LEU A 160 0.66 -29.81 -7.97
N SER A 161 -0.11 -30.90 -7.91
CA SER A 161 -0.80 -31.46 -9.09
C SER A 161 -1.87 -30.52 -9.67
N ALA A 162 -2.55 -29.75 -8.82
CA ALA A 162 -3.56 -28.77 -9.25
C ALA A 162 -2.89 -27.51 -9.85
N VAL A 163 -1.75 -27.09 -9.29
CA VAL A 163 -0.90 -26.04 -9.87
C VAL A 163 -0.46 -26.43 -11.27
N ALA A 164 0.10 -27.63 -11.43
CA ALA A 164 0.54 -28.16 -12.72
C ALA A 164 -0.61 -28.19 -13.74
N HIS A 165 -1.77 -28.69 -13.33
CA HIS A 165 -2.96 -28.74 -14.18
C HIS A 165 -3.40 -27.34 -14.65
N ARG A 166 -3.49 -26.37 -13.73
CA ARG A 166 -3.87 -24.98 -14.06
C ARG A 166 -2.88 -24.30 -14.99
N MET A 167 -1.60 -24.59 -14.85
CA MET A 167 -0.54 -24.02 -15.69
C MET A 167 -0.36 -24.76 -17.03
N GLY A 168 -1.03 -25.90 -17.24
CA GLY A 168 -0.88 -26.73 -18.43
C GLY A 168 0.50 -27.39 -18.55
N ILE A 169 1.12 -27.76 -17.44
CA ILE A 169 2.48 -28.35 -17.37
C ILE A 169 2.49 -29.65 -16.55
N SER A 170 3.62 -30.35 -16.56
CA SER A 170 3.80 -31.52 -15.71
C SER A 170 3.97 -31.16 -14.23
N PRO A 171 3.60 -32.06 -13.28
CA PRO A 171 3.89 -31.85 -11.85
C PRO A 171 5.37 -31.68 -11.57
N HIS A 172 6.24 -32.30 -12.35
CA HIS A 172 7.69 -32.14 -12.25
C HIS A 172 8.10 -30.70 -12.59
N THR A 173 7.61 -30.17 -13.71
CA THR A 173 7.89 -28.78 -14.12
C THR A 173 7.33 -27.74 -13.14
N ALA A 174 6.13 -27.97 -12.60
CA ALA A 174 5.59 -27.10 -11.55
C ALA A 174 6.46 -27.10 -10.28
N LYS A 175 6.98 -28.27 -9.91
CA LYS A 175 7.94 -28.37 -8.79
C LYS A 175 9.23 -27.60 -9.08
N GLU A 176 9.79 -27.71 -10.27
CA GLU A 176 10.99 -26.95 -10.67
C GLU A 176 10.80 -25.44 -10.59
N TYR A 177 9.62 -24.92 -11.03
CA TYR A 177 9.32 -23.50 -10.85
C TYR A 177 9.32 -23.09 -9.36
N LEU A 178 8.65 -23.85 -8.50
CA LEU A 178 8.63 -23.56 -7.06
C LEU A 178 10.01 -23.70 -6.41
N ASP A 179 10.84 -24.62 -6.85
CA ASP A 179 12.21 -24.77 -6.35
C ASP A 179 13.08 -23.58 -6.78
N ARG A 180 12.92 -23.06 -8.00
CA ARG A 180 13.58 -21.82 -8.44
C ARG A 180 13.09 -20.60 -7.65
N VAL A 181 11.80 -20.49 -7.39
CA VAL A 181 11.24 -19.45 -6.51
C VAL A 181 11.92 -19.49 -5.13
N ARG A 182 12.01 -20.68 -4.51
CA ARG A 182 12.70 -20.85 -3.22
C ARG A 182 14.18 -20.45 -3.29
N GLY A 183 14.85 -20.83 -4.39
CA GLY A 183 16.24 -20.47 -4.64
C GLY A 183 16.43 -18.96 -4.74
N LYS A 184 15.56 -18.28 -5.46
CA LYS A 184 15.59 -16.81 -5.62
C LYS A 184 15.31 -16.08 -4.29
N TYR A 185 14.35 -16.56 -3.48
CA TYR A 185 14.16 -16.06 -2.12
C TYR A 185 15.37 -16.24 -1.23
N ALA A 186 16.05 -17.39 -1.35
CA ALA A 186 17.28 -17.63 -0.60
C ALA A 186 18.43 -16.71 -1.05
N GLN A 187 18.53 -16.39 -2.35
CA GLN A 187 19.55 -15.47 -2.89
C GLN A 187 19.39 -14.05 -2.37
N VAL A 188 18.17 -13.60 -2.12
CA VAL A 188 17.90 -12.29 -1.50
C VAL A 188 17.91 -12.33 0.04
N GLY A 189 18.49 -13.38 0.65
CA GLY A 189 18.65 -13.49 2.09
C GLY A 189 17.35 -13.82 2.87
N ARG A 190 16.27 -14.18 2.17
CA ARG A 190 14.93 -14.44 2.74
C ARG A 190 14.46 -15.87 2.40
N PRO A 191 15.12 -16.93 2.90
CA PRO A 191 14.78 -18.30 2.54
C PRO A 191 13.35 -18.66 2.98
N ALA A 192 12.53 -19.11 2.02
CA ALA A 192 11.17 -19.57 2.23
C ALA A 192 11.05 -21.03 1.75
N ARG A 193 11.02 -21.98 2.68
CA ARG A 193 11.07 -23.42 2.39
C ARG A 193 9.71 -24.07 2.33
N THR A 194 8.80 -23.63 3.20
CA THR A 194 7.43 -24.15 3.32
C THR A 194 6.46 -23.31 2.48
N ARG A 195 5.25 -23.83 2.27
CA ARG A 195 4.18 -23.08 1.63
C ARG A 195 3.81 -21.82 2.40
N THR A 196 3.69 -21.94 3.72
CA THR A 196 3.33 -20.82 4.61
C THR A 196 4.39 -19.73 4.57
N GLU A 197 5.67 -20.08 4.57
CA GLU A 197 6.77 -19.14 4.43
C GLU A 197 6.78 -18.45 3.05
N LEU A 198 6.52 -19.20 1.97
CA LEU A 198 6.38 -18.64 0.62
C LEU A 198 5.20 -17.70 0.53
N TYR A 199 4.04 -18.07 1.13
CA TYR A 199 2.88 -17.19 1.19
C TYR A 199 3.22 -15.88 1.92
N ALA A 200 3.77 -15.98 3.13
CA ALA A 200 4.12 -14.80 3.92
C ALA A 200 5.15 -13.89 3.21
N ALA A 201 6.17 -14.49 2.57
CA ALA A 201 7.17 -13.75 1.82
C ALA A 201 6.56 -13.07 0.57
N ALA A 202 5.76 -13.80 -0.21
CA ALA A 202 5.13 -13.29 -1.42
C ALA A 202 4.05 -12.23 -1.13
N SER A 203 3.29 -12.38 -0.04
CA SER A 203 2.33 -11.38 0.44
C SER A 203 3.05 -10.09 0.83
N LYS A 204 4.15 -10.20 1.60
CA LYS A 204 4.98 -9.05 1.97
C LYS A 204 5.56 -8.31 0.75
N ASP A 205 5.84 -9.03 -0.33
CA ASP A 205 6.40 -8.47 -1.56
C ASP A 205 5.31 -7.97 -2.54
N GLY A 206 4.01 -8.10 -2.19
CA GLY A 206 2.89 -7.72 -3.06
C GLY A 206 2.77 -8.56 -4.32
N LEU A 207 3.29 -9.79 -4.29
CA LEU A 207 3.29 -10.70 -5.43
C LEU A 207 2.03 -11.59 -5.51
N LEU A 208 1.20 -11.58 -4.48
CA LEU A 208 -0.08 -12.29 -4.43
C LEU A 208 -1.19 -11.29 -4.74
N ASP A 209 -2.03 -11.63 -5.72
CA ASP A 209 -3.28 -10.92 -5.95
C ASP A 209 -4.26 -11.33 -4.82
N ASP A 210 -4.91 -10.37 -4.18
CA ASP A 210 -6.02 -10.60 -3.25
C ASP A 210 -7.28 -11.12 -3.98
#